data_1e13e1ef20e81b6bc3ba900b8d7562be
#
_entry.id   1e13e1ef20e81b6bc3ba900b8d7562be
#
_cell.length_a   1.000
_cell.length_b   1.000
_cell.length_c   1.000
_cell.angle_alpha   90.00
_cell.angle_beta   90.00
_cell.angle_gamma   90.00
#
_symmetry.space_group_name_H-M   'P 1'
#
loop_
_entity.id
_entity.type
_entity.pdbx_description
1 polymer ?
#
loop_
_entity_poly.entity_id
_entity_poly.type
_entity_poly.pdbx_seq_one_letter_code
_entity_poly.pdbx_strand_id
1 'polypeptide(L)'
;TNPAATIINNAISMISGGNSVVFGPHPSAKRITQETIKMLNKAISEETGINNLMTCVKEPSIESAQKLFTSPGINLLVVTGGEAVVKAARDITDKRLIAAGAGNPPVVVDETADLKRAAQSIYDGASFDNNIVCCDEKEIIAVESIADELKQELSNCGAMQINRDQADAIAREVLLGY
;
A
#
# COMPACT_ATOMS: atom_id res chain seq x y z
N THR A 1 -4.74 -3.49 -3.10
CA THR A 1 -4.23 -4.82 -2.76
C THR A 1 -4.67 -5.27 -1.37
N ASN A 2 -4.55 -4.44 -0.34
CA ASN A 2 -4.81 -4.79 1.07
C ASN A 2 -5.96 -3.96 1.67
N PRO A 3 -7.21 -4.11 1.20
CA PRO A 3 -8.29 -3.19 1.56
C PRO A 3 -8.61 -3.18 3.07
N ALA A 4 -8.65 -4.34 3.73
CA ALA A 4 -8.95 -4.40 5.15
C ALA A 4 -7.84 -3.75 5.99
N ALA A 5 -6.56 -4.08 5.75
CA ALA A 5 -5.43 -3.51 6.47
C ALA A 5 -5.34 -1.99 6.25
N THR A 6 -5.54 -1.51 5.02
CA THR A 6 -5.54 -0.08 4.70
C THR A 6 -6.64 0.68 5.45
N ILE A 7 -7.84 0.11 5.53
CA ILE A 7 -8.95 0.71 6.28
C ILE A 7 -8.61 0.82 7.77
N ILE A 8 -8.13 -0.26 8.37
CA ILE A 8 -7.80 -0.30 9.80
C ILE A 8 -6.71 0.72 10.12
N ASN A 9 -5.60 0.70 9.38
CA ASN A 9 -4.47 1.59 9.60
C ASN A 9 -4.85 3.08 9.45
N ASN A 10 -5.54 3.41 8.36
CA ASN A 10 -5.99 4.78 8.11
C ASN A 10 -7.05 5.23 9.12
N ALA A 11 -7.99 4.35 9.46
CA ALA A 11 -9.03 4.67 10.45
C ALA A 11 -8.45 4.99 11.83
N ILE A 12 -7.47 4.22 12.31
CA ILE A 12 -6.80 4.50 13.58
C ILE A 12 -6.21 5.91 13.57
N SER A 13 -5.45 6.25 12.54
CA SER A 13 -4.81 7.56 12.44
C SER A 13 -5.82 8.71 12.33
N MET A 14 -6.86 8.53 11.52
CA MET A 14 -7.84 9.59 11.25
C MET A 14 -8.80 9.80 12.44
N ILE A 15 -9.30 8.73 13.04
CA ILE A 15 -10.23 8.80 14.17
C ILE A 15 -9.51 9.29 15.44
N SER A 16 -8.26 8.86 15.66
CA SER A 16 -7.44 9.39 16.77
C SER A 16 -7.24 10.91 16.65
N GLY A 17 -7.21 11.44 15.44
CA GLY A 17 -7.17 12.87 15.16
C GLY A 17 -8.53 13.59 15.29
N GLY A 18 -9.57 12.91 15.77
CA GLY A 18 -10.91 13.48 15.96
C GLY A 18 -11.71 13.65 14.67
N ASN A 19 -11.42 12.85 13.63
CA ASN A 19 -12.10 12.93 12.35
C ASN A 19 -13.12 11.79 12.16
N SER A 20 -14.12 12.02 11.32
CA SER A 20 -14.88 10.97 10.65
C SER A 20 -14.31 10.69 9.26
N VAL A 21 -14.55 9.51 8.72
CA VAL A 21 -13.90 9.05 7.48
C VAL A 21 -14.92 8.50 6.48
N VAL A 22 -14.75 8.90 5.22
CA VAL A 22 -15.46 8.29 4.08
C VAL A 22 -14.46 7.56 3.21
N PHE A 23 -14.66 6.25 3.02
CA PHE A 23 -13.82 5.43 2.15
C PHE A 23 -14.42 5.32 0.74
N GLY A 24 -13.58 5.54 -0.28
CA GLY A 24 -13.87 5.28 -1.68
C GLY A 24 -13.08 4.05 -2.16
N PRO A 25 -13.59 2.81 -2.02
CA PRO A 25 -12.84 1.62 -2.37
C PRO A 25 -12.73 1.42 -3.88
N HIS A 26 -11.75 0.62 -4.30
CA HIS A 26 -11.75 0.05 -5.64
C HIS A 26 -12.99 -0.85 -5.84
N PRO A 27 -13.62 -0.90 -7.03
CA PRO A 27 -14.81 -1.73 -7.27
C PRO A 27 -14.68 -3.19 -6.85
N SER A 28 -13.53 -3.82 -7.12
CA SER A 28 -13.26 -5.21 -6.71
C SER A 28 -13.08 -5.40 -5.19
N ALA A 29 -12.78 -4.33 -4.45
CA ALA A 29 -12.61 -4.37 -3.01
C ALA A 29 -13.86 -3.92 -2.22
N LYS A 30 -14.96 -3.55 -2.90
CA LYS A 30 -16.13 -2.94 -2.25
C LYS A 30 -16.71 -3.79 -1.12
N ARG A 31 -16.84 -5.10 -1.33
CA ARG A 31 -17.46 -6.01 -0.36
C ARG A 31 -16.64 -6.11 0.92
N ILE A 32 -15.33 -6.35 0.81
CA ILE A 32 -14.47 -6.46 1.98
C ILE A 32 -14.37 -5.12 2.73
N THR A 33 -14.33 -4.00 2.01
CA THR A 33 -14.36 -2.66 2.59
C THR A 33 -15.62 -2.44 3.43
N GLN A 34 -16.79 -2.74 2.88
CA GLN A 34 -18.07 -2.58 3.57
C GLN A 34 -18.17 -3.43 4.84
N GLU A 35 -17.78 -4.69 4.78
CA GLU A 35 -17.80 -5.58 5.94
C GLU A 35 -16.78 -5.13 7.02
N THR A 36 -15.57 -4.73 6.62
CA THR A 36 -14.57 -4.23 7.57
C THR A 36 -15.10 -2.98 8.30
N ILE A 37 -15.65 -2.02 7.57
CA ILE A 37 -16.20 -0.79 8.16
C ILE A 37 -17.37 -1.08 9.09
N LYS A 38 -18.25 -2.01 8.72
CA LYS A 38 -19.37 -2.43 9.56
C LYS A 38 -18.90 -3.04 10.89
N MET A 39 -17.89 -3.92 10.84
CA MET A 39 -17.30 -4.52 12.03
C MET A 39 -16.66 -3.46 12.94
N LEU A 40 -15.88 -2.55 12.37
CA LEU A 40 -15.19 -1.51 13.12
C LEU A 40 -16.19 -0.51 13.72
N ASN A 41 -17.21 -0.05 12.98
CA ASN A 41 -18.25 0.83 13.52
C ASN A 41 -19.02 0.17 14.65
N LYS A 42 -19.27 -1.14 14.58
CA LYS A 42 -19.91 -1.88 15.67
C LYS A 42 -19.06 -1.80 16.94
N ALA A 43 -17.77 -2.15 16.86
CA ALA A 43 -16.86 -2.07 17.99
C ALA A 43 -16.75 -0.65 18.56
N ILE A 44 -16.63 0.37 17.71
CA ILE A 44 -16.58 1.78 18.14
C ILE A 44 -17.86 2.18 18.84
N SER A 45 -19.02 1.80 18.31
CA SER A 45 -20.31 2.13 18.91
C SER A 45 -20.51 1.46 20.27
N GLU A 46 -20.05 0.22 20.42
CA GLU A 46 -20.11 -0.51 21.69
C GLU A 46 -19.26 0.14 22.78
N GLU A 47 -18.10 0.67 22.42
CA GLU A 47 -17.16 1.29 23.37
C GLU A 47 -17.45 2.77 23.65
N THR A 48 -17.92 3.52 22.67
CA THR A 48 -18.01 4.98 22.76
C THR A 48 -19.43 5.53 22.68
N GLY A 49 -20.40 4.75 22.26
CA GLY A 49 -21.75 5.21 21.94
C GLY A 49 -21.86 6.03 20.63
N ILE A 50 -20.74 6.26 19.92
CA ILE A 50 -20.71 7.06 18.69
C ILE A 50 -20.93 6.15 17.49
N ASN A 51 -21.89 6.49 16.64
CA ASN A 51 -22.23 5.72 15.46
C ASN A 51 -21.66 6.36 14.19
N ASN A 52 -21.36 5.52 13.19
CA ASN A 52 -21.04 5.94 11.82
C ASN A 52 -19.83 6.88 11.70
N LEU A 53 -18.81 6.72 12.53
CA LEU A 53 -17.55 7.45 12.35
C LEU A 53 -16.83 7.10 11.04
N MET A 54 -17.09 5.90 10.53
CA MET A 54 -16.60 5.46 9.23
C MET A 54 -17.76 5.14 8.31
N THR A 55 -17.67 5.58 7.07
CA THR A 55 -18.61 5.26 6.00
C THR A 55 -17.86 4.91 4.72
N CYS A 56 -18.55 4.36 3.73
CA CYS A 56 -17.96 4.13 2.42
C CYS A 56 -18.97 4.32 1.29
N VAL A 57 -18.44 4.54 0.12
CA VAL A 57 -19.22 4.54 -1.11
C VAL A 57 -19.77 3.13 -1.36
N LYS A 58 -21.09 3.01 -1.48
CA LYS A 58 -21.75 1.72 -1.68
C LYS A 58 -21.44 1.12 -3.05
N GLU A 59 -21.52 1.93 -4.10
CA GLU A 59 -21.21 1.54 -5.47
C GLU A 59 -20.06 2.41 -6.00
N PRO A 60 -18.80 1.97 -5.83
CA PRO A 60 -17.65 2.74 -6.24
C PRO A 60 -17.53 2.80 -7.77
N SER A 61 -17.28 4.01 -8.26
CA SER A 61 -17.04 4.32 -9.66
C SER A 61 -16.10 5.51 -9.79
N ILE A 62 -15.62 5.80 -11.00
CA ILE A 62 -14.83 7.00 -11.28
C ILE A 62 -15.64 8.26 -10.90
N GLU A 63 -16.92 8.31 -11.26
CA GLU A 63 -17.79 9.44 -10.92
C GLU A 63 -17.94 9.62 -9.41
N SER A 64 -18.11 8.53 -8.65
CA SER A 64 -18.21 8.61 -7.19
C SER A 64 -16.91 9.06 -6.54
N ALA A 65 -15.75 8.66 -7.09
CA ALA A 65 -14.44 9.13 -6.64
C ALA A 65 -14.28 10.63 -6.88
N GLN A 66 -14.63 11.13 -8.06
CA GLN A 66 -14.60 12.56 -8.39
C GLN A 66 -15.52 13.38 -7.47
N LYS A 67 -16.71 12.86 -7.14
CA LYS A 67 -17.60 13.49 -6.16
C LYS A 67 -16.96 13.59 -4.77
N LEU A 68 -16.24 12.57 -4.32
CA LEU A 68 -15.49 12.65 -3.06
C LEU A 68 -14.39 13.70 -3.13
N PHE A 69 -13.63 13.76 -4.22
CA PHE A 69 -12.52 14.71 -4.38
C PHE A 69 -12.99 16.17 -4.33
N THR A 70 -14.20 16.46 -4.78
CA THR A 70 -14.76 17.81 -4.85
C THR A 70 -15.82 18.11 -3.78
N SER A 71 -16.24 17.13 -2.96
CA SER A 71 -17.31 17.31 -1.98
C SER A 71 -16.96 18.38 -0.92
N PRO A 72 -17.79 19.40 -0.70
CA PRO A 72 -17.50 20.44 0.29
C PRO A 72 -17.48 19.93 1.74
N GLY A 73 -18.08 18.77 2.00
CA GLY A 73 -18.06 18.14 3.33
C GLY A 73 -16.75 17.39 3.65
N ILE A 74 -15.80 17.33 2.72
CA ILE A 74 -14.50 16.67 2.89
C ILE A 74 -13.41 17.72 2.90
N ASN A 75 -12.62 17.79 3.98
CA ASN A 75 -11.55 18.79 4.16
C ASN A 75 -10.17 18.27 3.78
N LEU A 76 -9.95 16.95 3.89
CA LEU A 76 -8.67 16.30 3.61
C LEU A 76 -8.92 15.04 2.77
N LEU A 77 -8.15 14.88 1.72
CA LEU A 77 -8.10 13.66 0.92
C LEU A 77 -6.85 12.86 1.25
N VAL A 78 -7.03 11.57 1.47
CA VAL A 78 -5.93 10.59 1.51
C VAL A 78 -6.16 9.63 0.36
N VAL A 79 -5.29 9.69 -0.64
CA VAL A 79 -5.42 8.89 -1.87
C VAL A 79 -4.25 7.92 -1.98
N THR A 80 -4.57 6.63 -1.98
CA THR A 80 -3.62 5.55 -2.21
C THR A 80 -4.02 4.79 -3.46
N GLY A 81 -3.06 4.46 -4.31
CA GLY A 81 -3.33 3.73 -5.54
C GLY A 81 -2.34 4.03 -6.64
N GLY A 82 -2.67 3.64 -7.86
CA GLY A 82 -1.84 3.89 -9.03
C GLY A 82 -1.73 5.40 -9.36
N GLU A 83 -0.69 5.75 -10.12
CA GLU A 83 -0.38 7.13 -10.48
C GLU A 83 -1.57 7.87 -11.13
N ALA A 84 -2.36 7.17 -11.95
CA ALA A 84 -3.53 7.76 -12.61
C ALA A 84 -4.58 8.28 -11.61
N VAL A 85 -4.82 7.54 -10.53
CA VAL A 85 -5.79 7.95 -9.49
C VAL A 85 -5.28 9.14 -8.70
N VAL A 86 -4.00 9.13 -8.32
CA VAL A 86 -3.34 10.24 -7.64
C VAL A 86 -3.36 11.50 -8.51
N LYS A 87 -3.02 11.36 -9.80
CA LYS A 87 -3.07 12.46 -10.75
C LYS A 87 -4.49 13.01 -10.91
N ALA A 88 -5.48 12.15 -11.09
CA ALA A 88 -6.88 12.58 -11.22
C ALA A 88 -7.37 13.34 -9.97
N ALA A 89 -6.99 12.89 -8.77
CA ALA A 89 -7.33 13.62 -7.54
C ALA A 89 -6.65 14.99 -7.50
N ARG A 90 -5.37 15.07 -7.82
CA ARG A 90 -4.58 16.32 -7.83
C ARG A 90 -5.12 17.34 -8.82
N ASP A 91 -5.54 16.89 -10.00
CA ASP A 91 -5.98 17.77 -11.09
C ASP A 91 -7.32 18.46 -10.80
N ILE A 92 -8.18 17.86 -9.94
CA ILE A 92 -9.55 18.35 -9.73
C ILE A 92 -9.86 18.81 -8.30
N THR A 93 -9.01 18.49 -7.31
CA THR A 93 -9.27 18.91 -5.93
C THR A 93 -8.60 20.23 -5.60
N ASP A 94 -9.29 21.08 -4.84
CA ASP A 94 -8.77 22.27 -4.18
C ASP A 94 -8.39 22.02 -2.72
N LYS A 95 -8.54 20.76 -2.25
CA LYS A 95 -8.36 20.38 -0.85
C LYS A 95 -6.92 19.97 -0.57
N ARG A 96 -6.58 19.92 0.71
CA ARG A 96 -5.34 19.29 1.16
C ARG A 96 -5.35 17.81 0.75
N LEU A 97 -4.29 17.39 0.06
CA LEU A 97 -4.13 16.05 -0.47
C LEU A 97 -2.87 15.39 0.11
N ILE A 98 -3.06 14.23 0.72
CA ILE A 98 -2.00 13.28 1.04
C ILE A 98 -2.12 12.14 0.03
N ALA A 99 -1.11 11.98 -0.81
CA ALA A 99 -1.16 11.00 -1.90
C ALA A 99 0.04 10.07 -1.85
N ALA A 100 -0.22 8.78 -1.98
CA ALA A 100 0.77 7.74 -2.14
C ALA A 100 0.49 6.97 -3.44
N GLY A 101 1.37 7.14 -4.41
CA GLY A 101 1.35 6.41 -5.68
C GLY A 101 1.95 5.01 -5.57
N ALA A 102 2.41 4.48 -6.70
CA ALA A 102 3.14 3.21 -6.73
C ALA A 102 4.41 3.31 -5.90
N GLY A 103 4.59 2.37 -4.98
CA GLY A 103 5.77 2.29 -4.13
C GLY A 103 6.91 1.54 -4.82
N ASN A 104 8.14 1.98 -4.57
CA ASN A 104 9.36 1.28 -4.91
C ASN A 104 10.37 1.45 -3.75
N PRO A 105 10.10 0.83 -2.58
CA PRO A 105 10.90 1.04 -1.37
C PRO A 105 12.31 0.50 -1.53
N PRO A 106 13.36 1.33 -1.40
CA PRO A 106 14.74 0.88 -1.38
C PRO A 106 15.18 0.49 0.04
N VAL A 107 16.08 -0.48 0.11
CA VAL A 107 16.86 -0.79 1.32
C VAL A 107 18.28 -0.32 1.11
N VAL A 108 18.81 0.45 2.04
CA VAL A 108 20.20 0.89 2.02
C VAL A 108 21.00 0.02 2.98
N VAL A 109 22.10 -0.58 2.48
CA VAL A 109 22.99 -1.44 3.26
C VAL A 109 24.42 -0.90 3.13
N ASP A 110 25.01 -0.54 4.24
CA ASP A 110 26.40 -0.09 4.32
C ASP A 110 27.32 -1.11 5.01
N GLU A 111 28.61 -0.80 5.12
CA GLU A 111 29.63 -1.66 5.70
C GLU A 111 29.48 -1.91 7.20
N THR A 112 28.61 -1.19 7.89
CA THR A 112 28.34 -1.39 9.33
C THR A 112 27.24 -2.42 9.58
N ALA A 113 26.54 -2.86 8.52
CA ALA A 113 25.45 -3.80 8.62
C ALA A 113 25.90 -5.24 8.95
N ASP A 114 25.12 -5.94 9.74
CA ASP A 114 25.19 -7.40 9.83
C ASP A 114 24.56 -7.98 8.56
N LEU A 115 25.39 -8.41 7.62
CA LEU A 115 24.95 -8.81 6.28
C LEU A 115 24.04 -10.03 6.28
N LYS A 116 24.27 -10.98 7.17
CA LYS A 116 23.40 -12.15 7.30
C LYS A 116 21.99 -11.78 7.75
N ARG A 117 21.92 -10.91 8.76
CA ARG A 117 20.62 -10.38 9.25
C ARG A 117 19.95 -9.50 8.21
N ALA A 118 20.73 -8.64 7.53
CA ALA A 118 20.23 -7.78 6.47
C ALA A 118 19.63 -8.59 5.33
N ALA A 119 20.35 -9.60 4.84
CA ALA A 119 19.86 -10.50 3.78
C ALA A 119 18.59 -11.23 4.16
N GLN A 120 18.51 -11.78 5.38
CA GLN A 120 17.28 -12.45 5.85
C GLN A 120 16.09 -11.47 5.91
N SER A 121 16.31 -10.29 6.49
CA SER A 121 15.23 -9.28 6.61
C SER A 121 14.74 -8.79 5.24
N ILE A 122 15.67 -8.57 4.30
CA ILE A 122 15.33 -8.17 2.93
C ILE A 122 14.57 -9.30 2.21
N TYR A 123 15.05 -10.54 2.36
CA TYR A 123 14.39 -11.70 1.75
C TYR A 123 12.95 -11.87 2.26
N ASP A 124 12.77 -11.78 3.58
CA ASP A 124 11.44 -11.92 4.21
C ASP A 124 10.48 -10.81 3.75
N GLY A 125 10.95 -9.55 3.74
CA GLY A 125 10.15 -8.40 3.33
C GLY A 125 9.86 -8.39 1.83
N ALA A 126 10.86 -8.65 0.99
CA ALA A 126 10.70 -8.66 -0.46
C ALA A 126 9.87 -9.87 -0.97
N SER A 127 9.81 -10.97 -0.24
CA SER A 127 8.99 -12.15 -0.60
C SER A 127 7.59 -12.12 0.01
N PHE A 128 7.33 -11.20 0.94
CA PHE A 128 6.04 -11.11 1.60
C PHE A 128 4.92 -10.86 0.59
N ASP A 129 3.85 -11.63 0.70
CA ASP A 129 2.66 -11.53 -0.17
C ASP A 129 3.00 -11.43 -1.68
N ASN A 130 4.01 -12.19 -2.13
CA ASN A 130 4.54 -12.17 -3.50
C ASN A 130 4.99 -10.77 -3.99
N ASN A 131 5.49 -9.93 -3.09
CA ASN A 131 5.90 -8.55 -3.37
C ASN A 131 4.78 -7.65 -3.93
N ILE A 132 3.53 -7.94 -3.60
CA ILE A 132 2.37 -7.18 -4.07
C ILE A 132 2.15 -5.92 -3.22
N VAL A 133 2.53 -5.96 -1.95
CA VAL A 133 2.30 -4.84 -1.04
C VAL A 133 3.20 -3.65 -1.40
N CYS A 134 2.65 -2.46 -1.33
CA CYS A 134 3.35 -1.24 -1.75
C CYS A 134 4.56 -0.86 -0.85
N CYS A 135 4.67 -1.44 0.33
CA CYS A 135 5.76 -1.20 1.27
C CYS A 135 6.81 -2.32 1.29
N ASP A 136 6.63 -3.40 0.53
CA ASP A 136 7.63 -4.47 0.43
C ASP A 136 8.90 -3.95 -0.27
N GLU A 137 10.06 -4.42 0.15
CA GLU A 137 11.34 -4.04 -0.43
C GLU A 137 11.42 -4.40 -1.91
N LYS A 138 11.86 -3.44 -2.73
CA LYS A 138 11.94 -3.60 -4.18
C LYS A 138 13.33 -3.38 -4.75
N GLU A 139 14.14 -2.60 -4.07
CA GLU A 139 15.49 -2.25 -4.48
C GLU A 139 16.47 -2.40 -3.31
N ILE A 140 17.69 -2.80 -3.59
CA ILE A 140 18.79 -2.82 -2.63
C ILE A 140 19.87 -1.88 -3.13
N ILE A 141 20.23 -0.89 -2.32
CA ILE A 141 21.34 0.02 -2.54
C ILE A 141 22.42 -0.36 -1.55
N ALA A 142 23.44 -1.08 -2.00
CA ALA A 142 24.55 -1.51 -1.18
C ALA A 142 25.84 -0.77 -1.58
N VAL A 143 26.72 -0.47 -0.59
CA VAL A 143 28.05 0.01 -0.89
C VAL A 143 28.87 -1.10 -1.57
N GLU A 144 29.76 -0.70 -2.47
CA GLU A 144 30.48 -1.63 -3.35
C GLU A 144 31.29 -2.70 -2.57
N SER A 145 31.88 -2.31 -1.44
CA SER A 145 32.72 -3.19 -0.64
C SER A 145 32.03 -4.42 -0.07
N ILE A 146 30.70 -4.39 0.10
CA ILE A 146 29.90 -5.48 0.69
C ILE A 146 28.93 -6.11 -0.30
N ALA A 147 28.84 -5.60 -1.53
CA ALA A 147 27.80 -5.98 -2.47
C ALA A 147 27.80 -7.47 -2.83
N ASP A 148 28.97 -8.05 -3.03
CA ASP A 148 29.09 -9.46 -3.40
C ASP A 148 28.83 -10.40 -2.22
N GLU A 149 29.25 -10.02 -1.00
CA GLU A 149 28.94 -10.77 0.22
C GLU A 149 27.43 -10.73 0.50
N LEU A 150 26.79 -9.58 0.37
CA LEU A 150 25.34 -9.44 0.52
C LEU A 150 24.57 -10.30 -0.49
N LYS A 151 25.00 -10.37 -1.76
CA LYS A 151 24.42 -11.27 -2.76
C LYS A 151 24.54 -12.73 -2.36
N GLN A 152 25.67 -13.12 -1.80
CA GLN A 152 25.87 -14.49 -1.32
C GLN A 152 24.93 -14.80 -0.15
N GLU A 153 24.78 -13.90 0.80
CA GLU A 153 23.88 -14.09 1.93
C GLU A 153 22.41 -14.12 1.47
N LEU A 154 22.01 -13.31 0.50
CA LEU A 154 20.67 -13.39 -0.12
C LEU A 154 20.44 -14.75 -0.79
N SER A 155 21.44 -15.28 -1.48
CA SER A 155 21.37 -16.62 -2.07
C SER A 155 21.25 -17.71 -1.01
N ASN A 156 21.92 -17.57 0.13
CA ASN A 156 21.78 -18.47 1.28
C ASN A 156 20.36 -18.46 1.88
N CYS A 157 19.66 -17.33 1.79
CA CYS A 157 18.24 -17.21 2.19
C CYS A 157 17.27 -17.82 1.16
N GLY A 158 17.71 -18.13 -0.05
CA GLY A 158 16.89 -18.71 -1.12
C GLY A 158 16.61 -17.77 -2.29
N ALA A 159 17.16 -16.55 -2.29
CA ALA A 159 17.06 -15.67 -3.43
C ALA A 159 17.89 -16.21 -4.59
N MET A 160 17.39 -16.08 -5.81
CA MET A 160 18.07 -16.50 -7.03
C MET A 160 18.37 -15.31 -7.92
N GLN A 161 19.63 -15.15 -8.30
CA GLN A 161 19.99 -14.14 -9.29
C GLN A 161 19.52 -14.59 -10.66
N ILE A 162 18.78 -13.73 -11.35
CA ILE A 162 18.29 -13.96 -12.71
C ILE A 162 18.89 -12.93 -13.67
N ASN A 163 19.04 -13.31 -14.91
CA ASN A 163 19.44 -12.40 -15.98
C ASN A 163 18.23 -11.72 -16.62
N ARG A 164 18.49 -10.80 -17.56
CA ARG A 164 17.41 -10.02 -18.21
C ARG A 164 16.44 -10.90 -18.99
N ASP A 165 16.92 -11.91 -19.71
CA ASP A 165 16.04 -12.79 -20.51
C ASP A 165 15.09 -13.58 -19.60
N GLN A 166 15.59 -14.03 -18.44
CA GLN A 166 14.78 -14.72 -17.44
C GLN A 166 13.77 -13.76 -16.79
N ALA A 167 14.16 -12.52 -16.49
CA ALA A 167 13.26 -11.51 -15.99
C ALA A 167 12.15 -11.19 -17.01
N ASP A 168 12.49 -11.03 -18.28
CA ASP A 168 11.53 -10.78 -19.35
C ASP A 168 10.57 -11.98 -19.57
N ALA A 169 11.06 -13.21 -19.40
CA ALA A 169 10.23 -14.41 -19.46
C ALA A 169 9.21 -14.45 -18.31
N ILE A 170 9.66 -14.20 -17.08
CA ILE A 170 8.77 -14.12 -15.91
C ILE A 170 7.73 -13.00 -16.08
N ALA A 171 8.15 -11.82 -16.53
CA ALA A 171 7.26 -10.70 -16.77
C ALA A 171 6.15 -11.03 -17.79
N ARG A 172 6.47 -11.78 -18.85
CA ARG A 172 5.48 -12.22 -19.85
C ARG A 172 4.45 -13.16 -19.23
N GLU A 173 4.88 -14.13 -18.43
CA GLU A 173 3.97 -15.09 -17.78
C GLU A 173 3.09 -14.41 -16.74
N VAL A 174 3.66 -13.51 -15.93
CA VAL A 174 2.94 -12.85 -14.83
C VAL A 174 2.05 -11.70 -15.31
N LEU A 175 2.51 -10.89 -16.28
CA LEU A 175 1.81 -9.68 -16.71
C LEU A 175 0.95 -9.86 -17.97
N LEU A 176 1.27 -10.82 -18.83
CA LEU A 176 0.58 -11.04 -20.11
C LEU A 176 -0.21 -12.35 -20.17
N GLY A 177 -0.09 -13.18 -19.16
CA GLY A 177 -0.81 -14.47 -19.04
C GLY A 177 -2.27 -14.36 -18.58
N TYR A 178 -2.84 -13.15 -18.56
CA TYR A 178 -4.25 -12.90 -18.23
C TYR A 178 -4.99 -12.31 -19.43
#